data_b0493e974a5527a866264daab6dcf9d5
#
_entry.id   b0493e974a5527a866264daab6dcf9d5
#
_cell.length_a   1.000
_cell.length_b   1.000
_cell.length_c   1.000
_cell.angle_alpha   90.00
_cell.angle_beta   90.00
_cell.angle_gamma   90.00
#
_symmetry.space_group_name_H-M   'P 1'
#
loop_
_entity.id
_entity.type
_entity.pdbx_description
1 polymer ?
#
loop_
_entity_poly.entity_id
_entity_poly.type
_entity_poly.pdbx_seq_one_letter_code
_entity_poly.pdbx_strand_id
1 'polypeptide(L)'
;MDEADRYRLSPAANERIFREEIIPELTAGLTAADRPGAVVLGGQPGAGKSAMQSAAELEFKSRGGALAIVGDDLRAYHPEYRALLRQDDKTAAYYTDRDSGLWVEKLISYAKEQRFNLVIEGTMRVPEKVAQTLMDLRGAGYAVDARAIAVNERLSTLGIHQRYEQMVADRGHGRFTVPASHEAAYRAMPATLEVIERDRLADRVAVYARGGVQLYENTLKGGQWSRSPGAREAVEAERVRPWSSGERQDYAAGWDRVVEQMTGRGAPPEDLHHARSVRAAAYLETDVAALRRTSAQEHVELVSHARSESERAGIAVVMQDGARRSSDYRLELVRLDRAMAERVGVTIREAEANQSYRGRLADGGDGQVLQTRDDRSSEVVVHDRQRIANDVSRLHGKEAEIRYVGDIGIAQESARAADRHRQRAIVRDEHGAEHER
;
A
#
# COMPACT_ATOMS: atom_id res chain seq x y z
N MET A 1 11.62 -26.64 21.95
CA MET A 1 10.15 -26.54 21.83
C MET A 1 9.89 -25.20 21.21
N ASP A 2 9.23 -25.17 20.08
CA ASP A 2 8.87 -23.91 19.44
C ASP A 2 7.98 -23.12 20.39
N GLU A 3 8.17 -21.82 20.52
CA GLU A 3 7.38 -20.96 21.40
C GLU A 3 5.88 -21.02 21.06
N ALA A 4 5.56 -21.22 19.79
CA ALA A 4 4.19 -21.44 19.32
C ALA A 4 3.52 -22.72 19.89
N ASP A 5 4.31 -23.76 20.18
CA ASP A 5 3.78 -25.01 20.74
C ASP A 5 3.13 -24.81 22.13
N ARG A 6 3.53 -23.76 22.85
CA ARG A 6 2.96 -23.41 24.17
C ARG A 6 1.48 -23.06 24.11
N TYR A 7 1.04 -22.45 23.01
CA TYR A 7 -0.33 -21.96 22.83
C TYR A 7 -1.21 -22.94 22.05
N ARG A 8 -0.64 -24.05 21.61
CA ARG A 8 -1.33 -25.05 20.83
C ARG A 8 -2.44 -25.71 21.63
N LEU A 9 -3.64 -25.75 21.07
CA LEU A 9 -4.77 -26.47 21.66
C LEU A 9 -4.54 -28.00 21.62
N SER A 10 -5.04 -28.68 22.62
CA SER A 10 -5.18 -30.13 22.53
C SER A 10 -6.18 -30.49 21.43
N PRO A 11 -6.04 -31.68 20.78
CA PRO A 11 -7.01 -32.13 19.80
C PRO A 11 -8.47 -32.07 20.27
N ALA A 12 -8.69 -32.43 21.50
CA ALA A 12 -10.03 -32.41 22.12
C ALA A 12 -10.57 -30.98 22.30
N ALA A 13 -9.74 -30.04 22.75
CA ALA A 13 -10.12 -28.63 22.89
C ALA A 13 -10.40 -28.00 21.52
N ASN A 14 -9.52 -28.23 20.51
CA ASN A 14 -9.74 -27.74 19.16
C ASN A 14 -11.02 -28.29 18.52
N GLU A 15 -11.36 -29.59 18.77
CA GLU A 15 -12.59 -30.20 18.27
C GLU A 15 -13.83 -29.66 18.99
N ARG A 16 -13.76 -29.43 20.29
CA ARG A 16 -14.87 -28.87 21.07
C ARG A 16 -15.23 -27.46 20.55
N ILE A 17 -14.24 -26.57 20.42
CA ILE A 17 -14.47 -25.22 19.90
C ILE A 17 -15.06 -25.28 18.48
N PHE A 18 -14.55 -26.19 17.64
CA PHE A 18 -15.07 -26.38 16.29
C PHE A 18 -16.57 -26.70 16.29
N ARG A 19 -17.00 -27.68 17.12
CA ARG A 19 -18.40 -28.15 17.15
C ARG A 19 -19.35 -27.22 17.89
N GLU A 20 -18.89 -26.64 19.00
CA GLU A 20 -19.77 -25.90 19.88
C GLU A 20 -19.86 -24.41 19.54
N GLU A 21 -18.83 -23.84 18.89
CA GLU A 21 -18.76 -22.43 18.63
C GLU A 21 -18.72 -22.14 17.10
N ILE A 22 -17.75 -22.71 16.36
CA ILE A 22 -17.51 -22.36 14.95
C ILE A 22 -18.65 -22.82 14.03
N ILE A 23 -19.04 -24.11 14.11
CA ILE A 23 -20.11 -24.64 13.25
C ILE A 23 -21.43 -23.88 13.45
N PRO A 24 -21.96 -23.73 14.68
CA PRO A 24 -23.24 -23.06 14.86
C PRO A 24 -23.26 -21.62 14.37
N GLU A 25 -22.17 -20.89 14.59
CA GLU A 25 -22.06 -19.48 14.18
C GLU A 25 -21.95 -19.33 12.68
N LEU A 26 -21.02 -20.05 12.03
CA LEU A 26 -20.73 -19.83 10.62
C LEU A 26 -21.70 -20.52 9.65
N THR A 27 -22.47 -21.49 10.10
CA THR A 27 -23.42 -22.21 9.25
C THR A 27 -24.88 -21.82 9.47
N ALA A 28 -25.14 -20.86 10.35
CA ALA A 28 -26.48 -20.38 10.61
C ALA A 28 -27.19 -19.89 9.33
N GLY A 29 -28.36 -20.47 9.03
CA GLY A 29 -29.15 -20.10 7.86
C GLY A 29 -28.68 -20.67 6.52
N LEU A 30 -27.61 -21.47 6.49
CA LEU A 30 -27.16 -22.15 5.29
C LEU A 30 -28.03 -23.41 5.01
N THR A 31 -28.21 -23.71 3.75
CA THR A 31 -28.92 -24.93 3.31
C THR A 31 -28.11 -25.67 2.26
N ALA A 32 -28.29 -27.00 2.20
CA ALA A 32 -27.63 -27.85 1.20
C ALA A 32 -27.99 -27.42 -0.22
N ALA A 33 -27.02 -27.43 -1.11
CA ALA A 33 -27.21 -27.17 -2.55
C ALA A 33 -27.19 -28.46 -3.35
N ASP A 34 -28.11 -28.63 -4.30
CA ASP A 34 -28.12 -29.78 -5.21
C ASP A 34 -26.85 -29.86 -6.04
N ARG A 35 -26.33 -28.71 -6.45
CA ARG A 35 -25.07 -28.55 -7.18
C ARG A 35 -24.23 -27.50 -6.45
N PRO A 36 -23.45 -27.93 -5.43
CA PRO A 36 -22.67 -26.98 -4.66
C PRO A 36 -21.57 -26.32 -5.50
N GLY A 37 -21.36 -25.06 -5.26
CA GLY A 37 -20.28 -24.28 -5.85
C GLY A 37 -19.23 -23.92 -4.81
N ALA A 38 -17.98 -23.79 -5.24
CA ALA A 38 -16.89 -23.29 -4.40
C ALA A 38 -16.14 -22.18 -5.14
N VAL A 39 -16.13 -21.00 -4.55
CA VAL A 39 -15.26 -19.89 -5.00
C VAL A 39 -14.01 -19.89 -4.10
N VAL A 40 -12.85 -20.07 -4.72
CA VAL A 40 -11.55 -20.04 -4.02
C VAL A 40 -10.81 -18.77 -4.41
N LEU A 41 -10.60 -17.89 -3.44
CA LEU A 41 -10.03 -16.56 -3.63
C LEU A 41 -8.54 -16.56 -3.32
N GLY A 42 -7.75 -15.99 -4.24
CA GLY A 42 -6.31 -15.78 -4.11
C GLY A 42 -5.91 -14.32 -4.13
N GLY A 43 -4.87 -13.99 -3.40
CA GLY A 43 -4.26 -12.66 -3.40
C GLY A 43 -3.45 -12.42 -2.14
N GLN A 44 -2.36 -11.66 -2.27
CA GLN A 44 -1.52 -11.32 -1.13
C GLN A 44 -2.31 -10.51 -0.08
N PRO A 45 -1.85 -10.48 1.17
CA PRO A 45 -2.41 -9.59 2.19
C PRO A 45 -2.46 -8.14 1.70
N GLY A 46 -3.51 -7.40 2.04
CA GLY A 46 -3.69 -6.02 1.59
C GLY A 46 -4.18 -5.85 0.14
N ALA A 47 -4.38 -6.92 -0.62
CA ALA A 47 -4.87 -6.85 -2.01
C ALA A 47 -6.33 -6.40 -2.15
N GLY A 48 -7.14 -6.47 -1.08
CA GLY A 48 -8.56 -6.09 -1.12
C GLY A 48 -9.52 -7.25 -1.40
N LYS A 49 -9.18 -8.47 -0.98
CA LYS A 49 -9.99 -9.69 -1.16
C LYS A 49 -11.39 -9.63 -0.56
N SER A 50 -11.59 -8.91 0.54
CA SER A 50 -12.87 -8.87 1.26
C SER A 50 -14.05 -8.41 0.39
N ALA A 51 -13.83 -7.43 -0.51
CA ALA A 51 -14.88 -7.01 -1.44
C ALA A 51 -15.27 -8.13 -2.43
N MET A 52 -14.30 -8.89 -2.92
CA MET A 52 -14.55 -10.04 -3.81
C MET A 52 -15.20 -11.20 -3.05
N GLN A 53 -14.84 -11.41 -1.79
CA GLN A 53 -15.48 -12.39 -0.92
C GLN A 53 -16.96 -12.06 -0.76
N SER A 54 -17.29 -10.81 -0.35
CA SER A 54 -18.69 -10.40 -0.19
C SER A 54 -19.49 -10.53 -1.50
N ALA A 55 -18.87 -10.20 -2.64
CA ALA A 55 -19.51 -10.40 -3.94
C ALA A 55 -19.77 -11.89 -4.23
N ALA A 56 -18.81 -12.76 -3.94
CA ALA A 56 -18.95 -14.21 -4.13
C ALA A 56 -20.04 -14.81 -3.20
N GLU A 57 -20.14 -14.35 -1.95
CA GLU A 57 -21.20 -14.76 -1.04
C GLU A 57 -22.60 -14.37 -1.55
N LEU A 58 -22.72 -13.16 -2.13
CA LEU A 58 -23.96 -12.70 -2.74
C LEU A 58 -24.40 -13.56 -3.95
N GLU A 59 -23.47 -14.10 -4.72
CA GLU A 59 -23.78 -15.01 -5.84
C GLU A 59 -24.48 -16.29 -5.38
N PHE A 60 -24.25 -16.72 -4.15
CA PHE A 60 -24.88 -17.89 -3.57
C PHE A 60 -26.15 -17.62 -2.74
N LYS A 61 -26.51 -16.35 -2.52
CA LYS A 61 -27.61 -15.97 -1.65
C LYS A 61 -28.92 -16.68 -1.98
N SER A 62 -29.27 -16.81 -3.27
CA SER A 62 -30.48 -17.50 -3.74
C SER A 62 -30.34 -19.02 -3.88
N ARG A 63 -29.15 -19.57 -3.59
CA ARG A 63 -28.78 -20.98 -3.76
C ARG A 63 -28.40 -21.63 -2.44
N GLY A 64 -29.00 -21.19 -1.34
CA GLY A 64 -28.74 -21.75 -0.01
C GLY A 64 -27.67 -21.01 0.81
N GLY A 65 -27.17 -19.88 0.32
CA GLY A 65 -26.05 -19.17 0.94
C GLY A 65 -24.71 -19.85 0.66
N ALA A 66 -23.64 -19.36 1.26
CA ALA A 66 -22.31 -19.95 1.20
C ALA A 66 -21.61 -19.89 2.54
N LEU A 67 -20.89 -20.92 2.93
CA LEU A 67 -19.98 -20.91 4.07
C LEU A 67 -18.71 -20.13 3.65
N ALA A 68 -18.53 -18.96 4.26
CA ALA A 68 -17.30 -18.17 4.09
C ALA A 68 -16.22 -18.72 5.05
N ILE A 69 -15.09 -19.11 4.50
CA ILE A 69 -13.93 -19.62 5.25
C ILE A 69 -12.77 -18.66 5.10
N VAL A 70 -12.55 -17.84 6.12
CA VAL A 70 -11.44 -16.90 6.24
C VAL A 70 -10.55 -17.33 7.39
N GLY A 71 -9.40 -17.94 7.08
CA GLY A 71 -8.52 -18.51 8.11
C GLY A 71 -8.10 -17.53 9.18
N ASP A 72 -7.96 -16.28 8.82
CA ASP A 72 -7.61 -15.21 9.75
C ASP A 72 -8.71 -14.90 10.77
N ASP A 73 -9.98 -14.98 10.38
CA ASP A 73 -11.11 -14.69 11.26
C ASP A 73 -11.33 -15.83 12.28
N LEU A 74 -10.98 -17.05 11.91
CA LEU A 74 -11.04 -18.21 12.80
C LEU A 74 -10.11 -18.09 14.00
N ARG A 75 -9.08 -17.25 13.94
CA ARG A 75 -8.19 -16.99 15.09
C ARG A 75 -8.95 -16.44 16.31
N ALA A 76 -10.06 -15.74 16.08
CA ALA A 76 -10.88 -15.16 17.14
C ALA A 76 -11.48 -16.21 18.10
N TYR A 77 -11.64 -17.46 17.64
CA TYR A 77 -12.11 -18.58 18.46
C TYR A 77 -11.02 -19.19 19.36
N HIS A 78 -9.74 -18.85 19.11
CA HIS A 78 -8.65 -19.33 19.96
C HIS A 78 -8.69 -18.59 21.32
N PRO A 79 -8.76 -19.31 22.46
CA PRO A 79 -8.95 -18.70 23.78
C PRO A 79 -7.91 -17.63 24.12
N GLU A 80 -6.66 -17.87 23.74
CA GLU A 80 -5.55 -16.97 24.05
C GLU A 80 -5.38 -15.82 23.04
N TYR A 81 -6.10 -15.83 21.91
CA TYR A 81 -5.86 -14.87 20.82
C TYR A 81 -6.02 -13.40 21.26
N ARG A 82 -7.06 -13.10 22.07
CA ARG A 82 -7.27 -11.74 22.59
C ARG A 82 -6.17 -11.29 23.56
N ALA A 83 -5.64 -12.21 24.34
CA ALA A 83 -4.52 -11.92 25.25
C ALA A 83 -3.24 -11.69 24.46
N LEU A 84 -2.95 -12.53 23.47
CA LEU A 84 -1.82 -12.40 22.57
C LEU A 84 -1.86 -11.08 21.79
N LEU A 85 -3.02 -10.67 21.27
CA LEU A 85 -3.17 -9.37 20.58
C LEU A 85 -2.87 -8.17 21.48
N ARG A 86 -3.21 -8.25 22.78
CA ARG A 86 -2.88 -7.18 23.73
C ARG A 86 -1.40 -7.15 24.12
N GLN A 87 -0.75 -8.31 24.08
CA GLN A 87 0.67 -8.44 24.39
C GLN A 87 1.53 -7.95 23.22
N ASP A 88 1.29 -8.47 22.03
CA ASP A 88 1.94 -8.07 20.78
C ASP A 88 1.05 -8.46 19.59
N ASP A 89 0.43 -7.48 18.99
CA ASP A 89 -0.50 -7.68 17.88
C ASP A 89 0.21 -7.99 16.53
N LYS A 90 1.52 -7.81 16.46
CA LYS A 90 2.34 -8.19 15.29
C LYS A 90 2.64 -9.69 15.26
N THR A 91 2.75 -10.33 16.42
CA THR A 91 3.11 -11.75 16.53
C THR A 91 1.95 -12.68 16.90
N ALA A 92 0.83 -12.16 17.41
CA ALA A 92 -0.32 -12.94 17.86
C ALA A 92 -0.83 -13.97 16.83
N ALA A 93 -0.76 -13.62 15.54
CA ALA A 93 -1.16 -14.49 14.45
C ALA A 93 -0.28 -15.75 14.34
N TYR A 94 1.00 -15.65 14.63
CA TYR A 94 1.95 -16.77 14.59
C TYR A 94 1.58 -17.89 15.57
N TYR A 95 1.21 -17.51 16.79
CA TYR A 95 0.88 -18.45 17.86
C TYR A 95 -0.43 -19.23 17.65
N THR A 96 -1.33 -18.72 16.83
CA THR A 96 -2.65 -19.31 16.58
C THR A 96 -2.82 -19.89 15.15
N ASP A 97 -1.78 -19.81 14.31
CA ASP A 97 -1.82 -20.18 12.89
C ASP A 97 -2.20 -21.66 12.70
N ARG A 98 -1.64 -22.52 13.51
CA ARG A 98 -1.86 -23.96 13.42
C ARG A 98 -3.31 -24.34 13.71
N ASP A 99 -3.87 -23.84 14.80
CA ASP A 99 -5.24 -24.16 15.22
C ASP A 99 -6.27 -23.60 14.25
N SER A 100 -6.08 -22.36 13.78
CA SER A 100 -6.94 -21.77 12.75
C SER A 100 -6.85 -22.52 11.42
N GLY A 101 -5.65 -22.99 11.04
CA GLY A 101 -5.46 -23.83 9.86
C GLY A 101 -6.21 -25.16 9.94
N LEU A 102 -6.19 -25.83 11.11
CA LEU A 102 -6.97 -27.05 11.33
C LEU A 102 -8.48 -26.80 11.22
N TRP A 103 -8.98 -25.69 11.72
CA TRP A 103 -10.39 -25.32 11.58
C TRP A 103 -10.79 -25.04 10.15
N VAL A 104 -9.92 -24.44 9.34
CA VAL A 104 -10.13 -24.28 7.87
C VAL A 104 -10.35 -25.66 7.22
N GLU A 105 -9.47 -26.62 7.48
CA GLU A 105 -9.58 -27.98 6.92
C GLU A 105 -10.86 -28.70 7.38
N LYS A 106 -11.20 -28.58 8.65
CA LYS A 106 -12.45 -29.13 9.23
C LYS A 106 -13.70 -28.49 8.62
N LEU A 107 -13.73 -27.16 8.44
CA LEU A 107 -14.84 -26.46 7.81
C LEU A 107 -15.05 -26.89 6.35
N ILE A 108 -13.98 -27.05 5.59
CA ILE A 108 -14.07 -27.56 4.21
C ILE A 108 -14.66 -28.98 4.19
N SER A 109 -14.19 -29.84 5.10
CA SER A 109 -14.71 -31.21 5.22
C SER A 109 -16.19 -31.22 5.61
N TYR A 110 -16.56 -30.45 6.63
CA TYR A 110 -17.95 -30.29 7.07
C TYR A 110 -18.86 -29.77 5.96
N ALA A 111 -18.41 -28.74 5.22
CA ALA A 111 -19.19 -28.20 4.11
C ALA A 111 -19.42 -29.22 2.99
N LYS A 112 -18.43 -30.09 2.71
CA LYS A 112 -18.59 -31.18 1.74
C LYS A 112 -19.66 -32.18 2.19
N GLU A 113 -19.66 -32.55 3.47
CA GLU A 113 -20.66 -33.47 4.04
C GLU A 113 -22.08 -32.88 4.00
N GLN A 114 -22.20 -31.59 4.33
CA GLN A 114 -23.47 -30.86 4.34
C GLN A 114 -23.89 -30.32 2.95
N ARG A 115 -23.03 -30.44 1.94
CA ARG A 115 -23.24 -29.91 0.58
C ARG A 115 -23.50 -28.39 0.55
N PHE A 116 -22.85 -27.63 1.42
CA PHE A 116 -22.92 -26.15 1.41
C PHE A 116 -22.09 -25.57 0.27
N ASN A 117 -22.53 -24.46 -0.31
CA ASN A 117 -21.65 -23.68 -1.15
C ASN A 117 -20.52 -23.07 -0.30
N LEU A 118 -19.38 -22.82 -0.92
CA LEU A 118 -18.17 -22.36 -0.26
C LEU A 118 -17.62 -21.06 -0.87
N VAL A 119 -17.14 -20.18 -0.01
CA VAL A 119 -16.22 -19.09 -0.38
C VAL A 119 -14.99 -19.21 0.50
N ILE A 120 -13.87 -19.61 -0.07
CA ILE A 120 -12.62 -19.85 0.68
C ILE A 120 -11.65 -18.71 0.37
N GLU A 121 -11.31 -17.89 1.36
CA GLU A 121 -10.28 -16.86 1.23
C GLU A 121 -8.91 -17.40 1.60
N GLY A 122 -7.94 -17.20 0.71
CA GLY A 122 -6.56 -17.57 0.95
C GLY A 122 -5.57 -16.67 0.20
N THR A 123 -4.30 -17.00 0.31
CA THR A 123 -3.23 -16.30 -0.38
C THR A 123 -2.77 -17.01 -1.66
N MET A 124 -3.18 -18.25 -1.85
CA MET A 124 -2.69 -19.14 -2.91
C MET A 124 -1.15 -19.25 -2.93
N ARG A 125 -0.51 -19.19 -1.73
CA ARG A 125 0.96 -19.18 -1.62
C ARG A 125 1.63 -20.57 -1.67
N VAL A 126 0.85 -21.64 -1.55
CA VAL A 126 1.35 -23.02 -1.54
C VAL A 126 0.61 -23.79 -2.63
N PRO A 127 1.19 -23.92 -3.85
CA PRO A 127 0.52 -24.52 -5.00
C PRO A 127 -0.05 -25.91 -4.73
N GLU A 128 0.71 -26.75 -4.01
CA GLU A 128 0.34 -28.14 -3.74
C GLU A 128 -0.91 -28.22 -2.84
N LYS A 129 -0.98 -27.37 -1.80
CA LYS A 129 -2.15 -27.32 -0.91
C LYS A 129 -3.39 -26.82 -1.65
N VAL A 130 -3.23 -25.79 -2.48
CA VAL A 130 -4.34 -25.27 -3.30
C VAL A 130 -4.80 -26.34 -4.29
N ALA A 131 -3.88 -26.97 -5.00
CA ALA A 131 -4.20 -28.05 -5.95
C ALA A 131 -4.97 -29.17 -5.27
N GLN A 132 -4.51 -29.64 -4.11
CA GLN A 132 -5.20 -30.68 -3.35
C GLN A 132 -6.61 -30.27 -2.95
N THR A 133 -6.78 -29.04 -2.44
CA THR A 133 -8.10 -28.50 -2.06
C THR A 133 -9.06 -28.47 -3.26
N LEU A 134 -8.59 -28.00 -4.42
CA LEU A 134 -9.42 -27.93 -5.62
C LEU A 134 -9.79 -29.33 -6.16
N MET A 135 -8.85 -30.28 -6.14
CA MET A 135 -9.11 -31.66 -6.51
C MET A 135 -10.15 -32.30 -5.58
N ASP A 136 -10.03 -32.11 -4.28
CA ASP A 136 -10.95 -32.66 -3.28
C ASP A 136 -12.36 -32.08 -3.41
N LEU A 137 -12.48 -30.79 -3.70
CA LEU A 137 -13.76 -30.13 -3.96
C LEU A 137 -14.42 -30.67 -5.24
N ARG A 138 -13.66 -30.76 -6.34
CA ARG A 138 -14.20 -31.33 -7.58
C ARG A 138 -14.57 -32.81 -7.42
N GLY A 139 -13.75 -33.57 -6.72
CA GLY A 139 -14.05 -34.98 -6.39
C GLY A 139 -15.33 -35.13 -5.55
N ALA A 140 -15.67 -34.15 -4.74
CA ALA A 140 -16.92 -34.06 -3.98
C ALA A 140 -18.11 -33.49 -4.80
N GLY A 141 -17.92 -33.21 -6.09
CA GLY A 141 -18.99 -32.74 -6.99
C GLY A 141 -19.26 -31.24 -6.97
N TYR A 142 -18.31 -30.44 -6.48
CA TYR A 142 -18.42 -28.98 -6.53
C TYR A 142 -18.08 -28.44 -7.93
N ALA A 143 -18.80 -27.41 -8.36
CA ALA A 143 -18.35 -26.51 -9.40
C ALA A 143 -17.32 -25.53 -8.80
N VAL A 144 -16.07 -25.59 -9.26
CA VAL A 144 -14.95 -24.84 -8.66
C VAL A 144 -14.58 -23.63 -9.49
N ASP A 145 -14.60 -22.45 -8.88
CA ASP A 145 -14.22 -21.17 -9.47
C ASP A 145 -13.03 -20.58 -8.71
N ALA A 146 -11.86 -20.54 -9.34
CA ALA A 146 -10.64 -19.97 -8.78
C ALA A 146 -10.51 -18.51 -9.21
N ARG A 147 -10.50 -17.58 -8.25
CA ARG A 147 -10.41 -16.14 -8.51
C ARG A 147 -9.18 -15.55 -7.84
N ALA A 148 -8.41 -14.78 -8.55
CA ALA A 148 -7.24 -14.08 -8.00
C ALA A 148 -7.36 -12.57 -8.16
N ILE A 149 -6.81 -11.83 -7.18
CA ILE A 149 -6.66 -10.37 -7.30
C ILE A 149 -5.21 -10.05 -7.61
N ALA A 150 -4.99 -9.42 -8.77
CA ALA A 150 -3.71 -8.89 -9.19
C ALA A 150 -3.56 -7.45 -8.67
N VAL A 151 -2.56 -7.23 -7.84
CA VAL A 151 -2.27 -5.91 -7.26
C VAL A 151 -0.77 -5.71 -7.18
N ASN A 152 -0.30 -4.52 -7.54
CA ASN A 152 1.09 -4.12 -7.33
C ASN A 152 1.47 -4.22 -5.84
N GLU A 153 2.71 -4.63 -5.56
CA GLU A 153 3.22 -4.84 -4.20
C GLU A 153 3.04 -3.61 -3.30
N ARG A 154 3.34 -2.43 -3.82
CA ARG A 154 3.25 -1.16 -3.08
C ARG A 154 1.82 -0.85 -2.65
N LEU A 155 0.83 -1.09 -3.53
CA LEU A 155 -0.59 -0.87 -3.21
C LEU A 155 -1.10 -1.86 -2.17
N SER A 156 -0.66 -3.11 -2.20
CA SER A 156 -1.05 -4.09 -1.18
C SER A 156 -0.35 -3.83 0.15
N THR A 157 0.90 -3.35 0.15
CA THR A 157 1.59 -2.90 1.36
C THR A 157 0.85 -1.73 2.01
N LEU A 158 0.47 -0.71 1.24
CA LEU A 158 -0.40 0.37 1.74
C LEU A 158 -1.70 -0.19 2.34
N GLY A 159 -2.32 -1.15 1.66
CA GLY A 159 -3.55 -1.80 2.14
C GLY A 159 -3.39 -2.55 3.48
N ILE A 160 -2.20 -3.12 3.75
CA ILE A 160 -1.87 -3.73 5.04
C ILE A 160 -1.85 -2.66 6.14
N HIS A 161 -1.14 -1.56 5.91
CA HIS A 161 -1.04 -0.46 6.88
C HIS A 161 -2.41 0.19 7.14
N GLN A 162 -3.16 0.50 6.09
CA GLN A 162 -4.50 1.09 6.23
C GLN A 162 -5.44 0.20 7.07
N ARG A 163 -5.47 -1.11 6.78
CA ARG A 163 -6.27 -2.06 7.55
C ARG A 163 -5.82 -2.12 9.00
N TYR A 164 -4.52 -2.18 9.26
CA TYR A 164 -3.97 -2.23 10.60
C TYR A 164 -4.33 -0.99 11.41
N GLU A 165 -4.07 0.22 10.87
CA GLU A 165 -4.39 1.48 11.54
C GLU A 165 -5.90 1.64 11.80
N GLN A 166 -6.75 1.21 10.85
CA GLN A 166 -8.20 1.20 11.06
C GLN A 166 -8.60 0.26 12.20
N MET A 167 -8.03 -0.95 12.27
CA MET A 167 -8.32 -1.88 13.36
C MET A 167 -7.85 -1.35 14.72
N VAL A 168 -6.69 -0.70 14.78
CA VAL A 168 -6.19 -0.05 16.00
C VAL A 168 -7.12 1.08 16.43
N ALA A 169 -7.57 1.92 15.50
CA ALA A 169 -8.53 2.97 15.79
C ALA A 169 -9.86 2.45 16.33
N ASP A 170 -10.38 1.35 15.74
CA ASP A 170 -11.69 0.79 16.11
C ASP A 170 -11.66 -0.02 17.41
N ARG A 171 -10.56 -0.70 17.71
CA ARG A 171 -10.49 -1.77 18.74
C ARG A 171 -9.31 -1.62 19.71
N GLY A 172 -8.44 -0.63 19.52
CA GLY A 172 -7.23 -0.42 20.32
C GLY A 172 -6.06 -1.38 19.96
N HIS A 173 -6.27 -2.32 19.08
CA HIS A 173 -5.25 -3.25 18.56
C HIS A 173 -5.60 -3.69 17.14
N GLY A 174 -4.60 -4.05 16.37
CA GLY A 174 -4.76 -4.52 15.01
C GLY A 174 -4.13 -5.90 14.78
N ARG A 175 -4.24 -6.39 13.56
CA ARG A 175 -3.49 -7.54 13.08
C ARG A 175 -2.57 -7.07 11.96
N PHE A 176 -1.29 -6.97 12.28
CA PHE A 176 -0.29 -6.61 11.30
C PHE A 176 0.13 -7.84 10.48
N THR A 177 0.30 -7.67 9.19
CA THR A 177 0.86 -8.72 8.33
C THR A 177 2.36 -8.46 8.16
N VAL A 178 3.18 -9.38 8.66
CA VAL A 178 4.63 -9.26 8.53
C VAL A 178 5.08 -9.30 7.07
N PRO A 179 6.10 -8.51 6.68
CA PRO A 179 6.55 -8.39 5.28
C PRO A 179 6.85 -9.73 4.61
N ALA A 180 7.51 -10.66 5.31
CA ALA A 180 7.84 -11.99 4.78
C ALA A 180 6.61 -12.79 4.33
N SER A 181 5.48 -12.70 5.07
CA SER A 181 4.23 -13.38 4.69
C SER A 181 3.57 -12.74 3.47
N HIS A 182 3.65 -11.41 3.35
CA HIS A 182 3.19 -10.69 2.18
C HIS A 182 4.01 -11.06 0.94
N GLU A 183 5.33 -11.01 1.04
CA GLU A 183 6.25 -11.32 -0.05
C GLU A 183 6.11 -12.77 -0.54
N ALA A 184 6.02 -13.74 0.39
CA ALA A 184 5.81 -15.13 0.04
C ALA A 184 4.51 -15.34 -0.77
N ALA A 185 3.41 -14.71 -0.36
CA ALA A 185 2.15 -14.77 -1.07
C ALA A 185 2.21 -14.04 -2.42
N TYR A 186 2.86 -12.88 -2.47
CA TYR A 186 3.04 -12.12 -3.70
C TYR A 186 3.81 -12.92 -4.75
N ARG A 187 4.91 -13.58 -4.37
CA ARG A 187 5.74 -14.35 -5.30
C ARG A 187 5.08 -15.65 -5.77
N ALA A 188 4.41 -16.38 -4.87
CA ALA A 188 3.95 -17.73 -5.18
C ALA A 188 2.60 -17.80 -5.93
N MET A 189 1.70 -16.82 -5.75
CA MET A 189 0.36 -16.87 -6.33
C MET A 189 0.34 -17.04 -7.86
N PRO A 190 1.18 -16.36 -8.68
CA PRO A 190 1.18 -16.57 -10.13
C PRO A 190 1.48 -18.02 -10.54
N ALA A 191 2.44 -18.67 -9.88
CA ALA A 191 2.76 -20.06 -10.12
C ALA A 191 1.60 -21.00 -9.73
N THR A 192 0.87 -20.67 -8.66
CA THR A 192 -0.33 -21.45 -8.29
C THR A 192 -1.41 -21.36 -9.36
N LEU A 193 -1.65 -20.21 -9.95
CA LEU A 193 -2.61 -20.04 -11.05
C LEU A 193 -2.19 -20.84 -12.30
N GLU A 194 -0.90 -20.84 -12.62
CA GLU A 194 -0.36 -21.68 -13.71
C GLU A 194 -0.62 -23.17 -13.47
N VAL A 195 -0.41 -23.67 -12.24
CA VAL A 195 -0.72 -25.05 -11.87
C VAL A 195 -2.21 -25.33 -12.02
N ILE A 196 -3.08 -24.43 -11.56
CA ILE A 196 -4.54 -24.60 -11.67
C ILE A 196 -4.98 -24.75 -13.13
N GLU A 197 -4.48 -23.91 -14.03
CA GLU A 197 -4.83 -24.00 -15.45
C GLU A 197 -4.18 -25.20 -16.14
N ARG A 198 -2.88 -25.46 -15.91
CA ARG A 198 -2.15 -26.58 -16.51
C ARG A 198 -2.81 -27.92 -16.19
N ASP A 199 -3.15 -28.12 -14.92
CA ASP A 199 -3.70 -29.38 -14.42
C ASP A 199 -5.24 -29.40 -14.41
N ARG A 200 -5.89 -28.35 -14.92
CA ARG A 200 -7.35 -28.21 -15.05
C ARG A 200 -8.08 -28.44 -13.73
N LEU A 201 -7.60 -27.81 -12.66
CA LEU A 201 -8.09 -28.06 -11.31
C LEU A 201 -9.37 -27.28 -10.95
N ALA A 202 -9.80 -26.35 -11.79
CA ALA A 202 -11.02 -25.57 -11.62
C ALA A 202 -11.89 -25.60 -12.88
N ASP A 203 -13.17 -25.32 -12.75
CA ASP A 203 -14.10 -25.17 -13.87
C ASP A 203 -14.04 -23.75 -14.47
N ARG A 204 -13.62 -22.79 -13.66
CA ARG A 204 -13.37 -21.41 -14.07
C ARG A 204 -12.13 -20.85 -13.34
N VAL A 205 -11.30 -20.08 -14.06
CA VAL A 205 -10.21 -19.28 -13.50
C VAL A 205 -10.41 -17.83 -13.93
N ALA A 206 -10.36 -16.90 -12.98
CA ALA A 206 -10.47 -15.48 -13.28
C ALA A 206 -9.46 -14.64 -12.49
N VAL A 207 -8.96 -13.59 -13.12
CA VAL A 207 -8.06 -12.60 -12.50
C VAL A 207 -8.73 -11.22 -12.53
N TYR A 208 -8.68 -10.54 -11.41
CA TYR A 208 -9.27 -9.22 -11.24
C TYR A 208 -8.21 -8.21 -10.77
N ALA A 209 -8.33 -6.98 -11.23
CA ALA A 209 -7.61 -5.87 -10.62
C ALA A 209 -8.24 -5.47 -9.27
N ARG A 210 -7.52 -4.70 -8.48
CA ARG A 210 -8.09 -4.06 -7.29
C ARG A 210 -9.27 -3.18 -7.72
N GLY A 211 -10.41 -3.32 -7.02
CA GLY A 211 -11.67 -2.65 -7.42
C GLY A 211 -12.59 -3.49 -8.30
N GLY A 212 -12.22 -4.73 -8.62
CA GLY A 212 -13.13 -5.72 -9.21
C GLY A 212 -13.19 -5.72 -10.75
N VAL A 213 -12.33 -4.96 -11.43
CA VAL A 213 -12.23 -5.03 -12.90
C VAL A 213 -11.65 -6.38 -13.30
N GLN A 214 -12.38 -7.14 -14.12
CA GLN A 214 -11.93 -8.44 -14.61
C GLN A 214 -10.87 -8.27 -15.70
N LEU A 215 -9.69 -8.81 -15.48
CA LEU A 215 -8.54 -8.77 -16.40
C LEU A 215 -8.46 -10.00 -17.28
N TYR A 216 -8.84 -11.15 -16.72
CA TYR A 216 -8.74 -12.44 -17.38
C TYR A 216 -9.85 -13.37 -16.91
N GLU A 217 -10.31 -14.23 -17.82
CA GLU A 217 -11.22 -15.33 -17.50
C GLU A 217 -10.96 -16.49 -18.44
N ASN A 218 -11.00 -17.69 -17.91
CA ASN A 218 -10.96 -18.94 -18.66
C ASN A 218 -11.93 -19.96 -18.06
N THR A 219 -12.68 -20.63 -18.88
CA THR A 219 -13.70 -21.60 -18.46
C THR A 219 -13.40 -22.95 -19.07
N LEU A 220 -13.47 -24.00 -18.25
CA LEU A 220 -13.26 -25.38 -18.65
C LEU A 220 -14.59 -26.00 -19.15
N LYS A 221 -14.66 -26.38 -20.42
CA LYS A 221 -15.83 -27.02 -21.03
C LYS A 221 -15.42 -28.30 -21.71
N GLY A 222 -16.05 -29.41 -21.33
CA GLY A 222 -15.70 -30.72 -21.92
C GLY A 222 -14.22 -31.11 -21.73
N GLY A 223 -13.61 -30.70 -20.64
CA GLY A 223 -12.20 -30.96 -20.34
C GLY A 223 -11.21 -30.07 -21.09
N GLN A 224 -11.66 -29.07 -21.82
CA GLN A 224 -10.81 -28.12 -22.55
C GLN A 224 -11.08 -26.67 -22.09
N TRP A 225 -10.02 -25.89 -21.98
CA TRP A 225 -10.13 -24.45 -21.70
C TRP A 225 -10.71 -23.71 -22.92
N SER A 226 -11.54 -22.71 -22.68
CA SER A 226 -12.13 -21.85 -23.72
C SER A 226 -11.11 -21.00 -24.47
N ARG A 227 -9.94 -20.79 -23.88
CA ARG A 227 -8.77 -20.13 -24.47
C ARG A 227 -7.47 -20.74 -23.90
N SER A 228 -6.32 -20.38 -24.47
CA SER A 228 -5.02 -20.76 -23.90
C SER A 228 -4.89 -20.28 -22.46
N PRO A 229 -4.29 -21.06 -21.56
CA PRO A 229 -3.91 -20.61 -20.22
C PRO A 229 -3.15 -19.27 -20.26
N GLY A 230 -3.43 -18.38 -19.33
CA GLY A 230 -2.89 -17.02 -19.30
C GLY A 230 -3.15 -16.28 -17.99
N ALA A 231 -3.63 -16.97 -16.94
CA ALA A 231 -3.93 -16.34 -15.66
C ALA A 231 -2.68 -15.80 -14.95
N ARG A 232 -1.56 -16.51 -15.06
CA ARG A 232 -0.26 -16.08 -14.55
C ARG A 232 0.17 -14.77 -15.21
N GLU A 233 0.18 -14.73 -16.52
CA GLU A 233 0.58 -13.58 -17.33
C GLU A 233 -0.31 -12.37 -17.04
N ALA A 234 -1.61 -12.58 -16.84
CA ALA A 234 -2.53 -11.50 -16.49
C ALA A 234 -2.20 -10.87 -15.12
N VAL A 235 -1.83 -11.69 -14.13
CA VAL A 235 -1.38 -11.20 -12.82
C VAL A 235 -0.08 -10.42 -12.95
N GLU A 236 0.92 -10.99 -13.64
CA GLU A 236 2.24 -10.37 -13.79
C GLU A 236 2.14 -9.04 -14.55
N ALA A 237 1.35 -8.97 -15.62
CA ALA A 237 1.12 -7.76 -16.39
C ALA A 237 0.49 -6.64 -15.56
N GLU A 238 -0.57 -6.93 -14.77
CA GLU A 238 -1.21 -5.94 -13.91
C GLU A 238 -0.27 -5.42 -12.81
N ARG A 239 0.56 -6.29 -12.26
CA ARG A 239 1.51 -5.91 -11.20
C ARG A 239 2.57 -4.92 -11.63
N VAL A 240 2.97 -4.97 -12.91
CA VAL A 240 4.05 -4.12 -13.45
C VAL A 240 3.56 -3.00 -14.33
N ARG A 241 2.27 -2.93 -14.65
CA ARG A 241 1.76 -1.85 -15.48
C ARG A 241 2.04 -0.48 -14.87
N PRO A 242 2.32 0.53 -15.69
CA PRO A 242 2.47 1.91 -15.22
C PRO A 242 1.18 2.41 -14.57
N TRP A 243 1.31 3.08 -13.44
CA TRP A 243 0.18 3.71 -12.77
C TRP A 243 -0.25 4.99 -13.51
N SER A 244 -1.54 5.23 -13.53
CA SER A 244 -2.11 6.53 -13.94
C SER A 244 -1.73 7.62 -12.91
N SER A 245 -1.97 8.89 -13.27
CA SER A 245 -1.77 10.00 -12.32
C SER A 245 -2.64 9.89 -11.11
N GLY A 246 -3.92 9.51 -11.31
CA GLY A 246 -4.88 9.32 -10.23
C GLY A 246 -4.40 8.24 -9.26
N GLU A 247 -3.97 7.08 -9.76
CA GLU A 247 -3.46 6.00 -8.90
C GLU A 247 -2.24 6.41 -8.09
N ARG A 248 -1.31 7.21 -8.66
CA ARG A 248 -0.18 7.76 -7.89
C ARG A 248 -0.62 8.74 -6.81
N GLN A 249 -1.57 9.61 -7.13
CA GLN A 249 -2.14 10.55 -6.16
C GLN A 249 -2.88 9.83 -5.03
N ASP A 250 -3.70 8.83 -5.36
CA ASP A 250 -4.43 8.02 -4.37
C ASP A 250 -3.48 7.23 -3.47
N TYR A 251 -2.37 6.73 -4.03
CA TYR A 251 -1.33 6.05 -3.27
C TYR A 251 -0.64 6.99 -2.28
N ALA A 252 -0.24 8.20 -2.73
CA ALA A 252 0.37 9.20 -1.86
C ALA A 252 -0.59 9.67 -0.76
N ALA A 253 -1.85 9.99 -1.12
CA ALA A 253 -2.91 10.36 -0.17
C ALA A 253 -3.26 9.21 0.79
N GLY A 254 -3.12 7.97 0.35
CA GLY A 254 -3.26 6.79 1.20
C GLY A 254 -2.22 6.77 2.33
N TRP A 255 -0.98 7.10 2.03
CA TRP A 255 0.08 7.21 3.02
C TRP A 255 -0.05 8.44 3.93
N ASP A 256 -0.65 9.54 3.48
CA ASP A 256 -0.98 10.67 4.38
C ASP A 256 -1.88 10.21 5.51
N ARG A 257 -2.97 9.47 5.18
CA ARG A 257 -3.90 8.95 6.19
C ARG A 257 -3.23 7.98 7.16
N VAL A 258 -2.36 7.10 6.66
CA VAL A 258 -1.60 6.17 7.52
C VAL A 258 -0.68 6.93 8.47
N VAL A 259 0.10 7.90 7.97
CA VAL A 259 1.01 8.72 8.80
C VAL A 259 0.23 9.56 9.82
N GLU A 260 -0.92 10.10 9.45
CA GLU A 260 -1.81 10.85 10.36
C GLU A 260 -2.31 9.95 11.50
N GLN A 261 -2.85 8.77 11.19
CA GLN A 261 -3.33 7.80 12.19
C GLN A 261 -2.21 7.31 13.09
N MET A 262 -1.04 6.96 12.53
CA MET A 262 0.15 6.56 13.30
C MET A 262 0.64 7.67 14.22
N THR A 263 0.63 8.92 13.76
CA THR A 263 1.02 10.09 14.59
C THR A 263 0.03 10.30 15.72
N GLY A 264 -1.27 10.24 15.41
CA GLY A 264 -2.35 10.45 16.38
C GLY A 264 -2.35 9.45 17.53
N ARG A 265 -2.01 8.18 17.27
CA ARG A 265 -1.93 7.13 18.30
C ARG A 265 -0.56 7.03 18.99
N GLY A 266 0.44 7.81 18.59
CA GLY A 266 1.79 7.71 19.13
C GLY A 266 2.51 6.40 18.74
N ALA A 267 2.45 6.03 17.45
CA ALA A 267 3.13 4.84 16.93
C ALA A 267 4.65 4.85 17.24
N PRO A 268 5.29 3.67 17.31
CA PRO A 268 6.74 3.60 17.50
C PRO A 268 7.48 4.50 16.51
N PRO A 269 8.52 5.24 16.97
CA PRO A 269 9.22 6.21 16.12
C PRO A 269 9.80 5.60 14.83
N GLU A 270 10.29 4.37 14.88
CA GLU A 270 10.81 3.62 13.74
C GLU A 270 9.74 3.31 12.68
N ASP A 271 8.56 2.85 13.11
CA ASP A 271 7.43 2.57 12.23
C ASP A 271 6.95 3.87 11.54
N LEU A 272 6.82 4.95 12.33
CA LEU A 272 6.41 6.26 11.82
C LEU A 272 7.44 6.86 10.86
N HIS A 273 8.74 6.68 11.15
CA HIS A 273 9.84 7.10 10.28
C HIS A 273 9.74 6.39 8.93
N HIS A 274 9.57 5.06 8.93
CA HIS A 274 9.40 4.30 7.70
C HIS A 274 8.18 4.77 6.89
N ALA A 275 7.01 4.94 7.52
CA ALA A 275 5.80 5.40 6.85
C ALA A 275 5.97 6.80 6.23
N ARG A 276 6.65 7.73 6.92
CA ARG A 276 6.98 9.06 6.40
C ARG A 276 7.93 9.00 5.20
N SER A 277 8.93 8.10 5.22
CA SER A 277 9.85 7.91 4.09
C SER A 277 9.11 7.43 2.85
N VAL A 278 8.21 6.44 3.00
CA VAL A 278 7.39 5.94 1.87
C VAL A 278 6.45 7.01 1.35
N ARG A 279 5.82 7.79 2.23
CA ARG A 279 4.97 8.93 1.86
C ARG A 279 5.75 9.97 1.03
N ALA A 280 6.92 10.39 1.51
CA ALA A 280 7.75 11.36 0.81
C ALA A 280 8.16 10.86 -0.58
N ALA A 281 8.56 9.59 -0.71
CA ALA A 281 8.88 8.96 -2.00
C ALA A 281 7.66 8.94 -2.94
N ALA A 282 6.46 8.62 -2.42
CA ALA A 282 5.23 8.59 -3.21
C ALA A 282 4.87 9.97 -3.80
N TYR A 283 5.03 11.03 -3.02
CA TYR A 283 4.82 12.40 -3.50
C TYR A 283 5.86 12.82 -4.55
N LEU A 284 7.13 12.49 -4.34
CA LEU A 284 8.17 12.77 -5.34
C LEU A 284 7.89 12.11 -6.68
N GLU A 285 7.46 10.85 -6.69
CA GLU A 285 7.09 10.16 -7.93
C GLU A 285 5.87 10.80 -8.61
N THR A 286 4.92 11.30 -7.85
CA THR A 286 3.74 12.00 -8.35
C THR A 286 4.14 13.33 -9.00
N ASP A 287 4.96 14.12 -8.34
CA ASP A 287 5.43 15.42 -8.82
C ASP A 287 6.38 15.29 -10.03
N VAL A 288 7.31 14.32 -10.00
CA VAL A 288 8.19 14.03 -11.14
C VAL A 288 7.39 13.61 -12.37
N ALA A 289 6.33 12.81 -12.20
CA ALA A 289 5.47 12.42 -13.30
C ALA A 289 4.59 13.59 -13.82
N ALA A 290 4.21 14.53 -12.96
CA ALA A 290 3.54 15.76 -13.34
C ALA A 290 4.51 16.69 -14.11
N LEU A 291 5.73 16.87 -13.61
CA LEU A 291 6.77 17.68 -14.24
C LEU A 291 7.25 17.12 -15.59
N ARG A 292 7.31 15.79 -15.75
CA ARG A 292 7.67 15.17 -17.05
C ARG A 292 6.59 15.35 -18.11
N ARG A 293 5.31 15.49 -17.73
CA ARG A 293 4.19 15.75 -18.66
C ARG A 293 4.11 17.21 -19.08
N THR A 294 4.55 18.13 -18.23
CA THR A 294 4.76 19.53 -18.59
C THR A 294 6.18 19.69 -19.14
N SER A 295 6.46 19.08 -20.31
CA SER A 295 7.63 19.45 -21.08
C SER A 295 7.60 20.98 -21.29
N ALA A 296 8.76 21.61 -21.47
CA ALA A 296 8.81 23.05 -21.68
C ALA A 296 7.89 23.51 -22.84
N GLN A 297 7.62 22.63 -23.81
CA GLN A 297 6.69 22.83 -24.90
C GLN A 297 5.22 22.83 -24.46
N GLU A 298 4.80 21.83 -23.66
CA GLU A 298 3.43 21.77 -23.12
C GLU A 298 3.14 22.93 -22.15
N HIS A 299 4.15 23.37 -21.40
CA HIS A 299 4.03 24.57 -20.56
C HIS A 299 3.81 25.82 -21.38
N VAL A 300 4.56 25.99 -22.47
CA VAL A 300 4.38 27.11 -23.42
C VAL A 300 3.01 27.03 -24.09
N GLU A 301 2.54 25.84 -24.47
CA GLU A 301 1.22 25.62 -25.04
C GLU A 301 0.10 25.92 -24.03
N LEU A 302 0.17 25.42 -22.79
CA LEU A 302 -0.81 25.70 -21.72
C LEU A 302 -0.90 27.21 -21.43
N VAL A 303 0.23 27.89 -21.30
CA VAL A 303 0.27 29.33 -21.06
C VAL A 303 -0.20 30.12 -22.31
N SER A 304 0.09 29.64 -23.52
CA SER A 304 -0.37 30.28 -24.76
C SER A 304 -1.87 30.11 -25.00
N HIS A 305 -2.47 29.01 -24.52
CA HIS A 305 -3.91 28.76 -24.62
C HIS A 305 -4.73 29.39 -23.48
N ALA A 306 -4.07 29.87 -22.41
CA ALA A 306 -4.74 30.56 -21.31
C ALA A 306 -5.35 31.89 -21.84
N ARG A 307 -6.67 32.02 -21.73
CA ARG A 307 -7.47 33.10 -22.33
C ARG A 307 -7.35 34.42 -21.57
N SER A 308 -6.90 34.39 -20.31
CA SER A 308 -6.79 35.59 -19.45
C SER A 308 -5.44 35.67 -18.72
N GLU A 309 -5.04 36.87 -18.29
CA GLU A 309 -3.87 37.04 -17.41
C GLU A 309 -4.05 36.33 -16.06
N SER A 310 -5.27 36.27 -15.55
CA SER A 310 -5.61 35.58 -14.31
C SER A 310 -5.42 34.08 -14.41
N GLU A 311 -5.79 33.45 -15.53
CA GLU A 311 -5.51 32.01 -15.79
C GLU A 311 -4.03 31.73 -15.88
N ARG A 312 -3.25 32.60 -16.54
CA ARG A 312 -1.80 32.49 -16.63
C ARG A 312 -1.12 32.61 -15.28
N ALA A 313 -1.57 33.55 -14.45
CA ALA A 313 -1.10 33.72 -13.08
C ALA A 313 -1.46 32.51 -12.19
N GLY A 314 -2.69 31.96 -12.34
CA GLY A 314 -3.14 30.77 -11.64
C GLY A 314 -2.30 29.54 -11.96
N ILE A 315 -2.00 29.30 -13.25
CA ILE A 315 -1.13 28.20 -13.69
C ILE A 315 0.28 28.36 -13.12
N ALA A 316 0.83 29.58 -13.14
CA ALA A 316 2.15 29.86 -12.59
C ALA A 316 2.23 29.60 -11.08
N VAL A 317 1.19 29.97 -10.32
CA VAL A 317 1.09 29.72 -8.87
C VAL A 317 1.03 28.22 -8.56
N VAL A 318 0.19 27.47 -9.26
CA VAL A 318 0.07 26.01 -9.07
C VAL A 318 1.40 25.30 -9.37
N MET A 319 2.12 25.72 -10.40
CA MET A 319 3.44 25.16 -10.75
C MET A 319 4.52 25.51 -9.72
N GLN A 320 4.52 26.73 -9.20
CA GLN A 320 5.45 27.16 -8.15
C GLN A 320 5.21 26.40 -6.84
N ASP A 321 3.94 26.18 -6.47
CA ASP A 321 3.59 25.40 -5.28
C ASP A 321 3.91 23.92 -5.45
N GLY A 322 3.80 23.37 -6.65
CA GLY A 322 4.23 22.01 -6.97
C GLY A 322 5.75 21.83 -6.85
N ALA A 323 6.53 22.74 -7.43
CA ALA A 323 7.99 22.73 -7.33
C ALA A 323 8.48 22.87 -5.88
N ARG A 324 7.84 23.74 -5.10
CA ARG A 324 8.12 23.94 -3.69
C ARG A 324 7.86 22.66 -2.88
N ARG A 325 6.73 22.02 -3.08
CA ARG A 325 6.38 20.76 -2.41
C ARG A 325 7.36 19.66 -2.77
N SER A 326 7.73 19.54 -4.03
CA SER A 326 8.73 18.59 -4.50
C SER A 326 10.08 18.78 -3.82
N SER A 327 10.52 20.04 -3.63
CA SER A 327 11.76 20.36 -2.91
C SER A 327 11.67 19.94 -1.45
N ASP A 328 10.56 20.22 -0.77
CA ASP A 328 10.34 19.85 0.63
C ASP A 328 10.35 18.32 0.81
N TYR A 329 9.69 17.57 -0.06
CA TYR A 329 9.70 16.10 -0.01
C TYR A 329 11.08 15.50 -0.30
N ARG A 330 11.87 16.09 -1.20
CA ARG A 330 13.26 15.64 -1.44
C ARG A 330 14.12 15.81 -0.20
N LEU A 331 14.07 16.98 0.43
CA LEU A 331 14.80 17.27 1.66
C LEU A 331 14.35 16.36 2.81
N GLU A 332 13.04 16.17 2.97
CA GLU A 332 12.49 15.26 3.97
C GLU A 332 12.96 13.82 3.74
N LEU A 333 12.94 13.34 2.50
CA LEU A 333 13.34 11.97 2.18
C LEU A 333 14.83 11.74 2.39
N VAL A 334 15.69 12.69 1.99
CA VAL A 334 17.15 12.59 2.23
C VAL A 334 17.46 12.56 3.73
N ARG A 335 16.73 13.32 4.52
CA ARG A 335 16.86 13.31 5.99
C ARG A 335 16.42 11.99 6.61
N LEU A 336 15.35 11.38 6.08
CA LEU A 336 14.76 10.15 6.63
C LEU A 336 15.47 8.90 6.14
N ASP A 337 15.69 8.76 4.82
CA ASP A 337 16.23 7.55 4.19
C ASP A 337 16.98 7.90 2.89
N ARG A 338 18.29 8.10 2.99
CA ARG A 338 19.15 8.40 1.84
C ARG A 338 19.13 7.31 0.77
N ALA A 339 19.10 6.04 1.17
CA ALA A 339 19.10 4.94 0.24
C ALA A 339 17.78 4.89 -0.57
N MET A 340 16.66 5.20 0.05
CA MET A 340 15.39 5.34 -0.65
C MET A 340 15.39 6.58 -1.56
N ALA A 341 15.96 7.70 -1.11
CA ALA A 341 16.07 8.91 -1.91
C ALA A 341 16.84 8.66 -3.22
N GLU A 342 17.99 7.97 -3.14
CA GLU A 342 18.78 7.60 -4.31
C GLU A 342 18.01 6.66 -5.26
N ARG A 343 17.28 5.68 -4.72
CA ARG A 343 16.46 4.75 -5.53
C ARG A 343 15.36 5.45 -6.32
N VAL A 344 14.79 6.53 -5.79
CA VAL A 344 13.77 7.32 -6.50
C VAL A 344 14.36 8.45 -7.35
N GLY A 345 15.69 8.48 -7.51
CA GLY A 345 16.39 9.37 -8.43
C GLY A 345 16.83 10.70 -7.84
N VAL A 346 16.89 10.84 -6.51
CA VAL A 346 17.53 12.00 -5.87
C VAL A 346 19.04 11.80 -5.88
N THR A 347 19.78 12.76 -6.39
CA THR A 347 21.24 12.78 -6.37
C THR A 347 21.71 13.50 -5.11
N ILE A 348 22.47 12.85 -4.25
CA ILE A 348 23.00 13.43 -3.01
C ILE A 348 24.47 13.75 -3.19
N ARG A 349 24.87 14.97 -2.89
CA ARG A 349 26.26 15.44 -2.97
C ARG A 349 26.67 16.21 -1.72
N GLU A 350 27.95 16.12 -1.35
CA GLU A 350 28.53 16.96 -0.30
C GLU A 350 28.92 18.33 -0.90
N ALA A 351 28.84 19.37 -0.06
CA ALA A 351 29.25 20.71 -0.45
C ALA A 351 30.76 20.83 -0.60
N GLU A 352 31.19 21.43 -1.70
CA GLU A 352 32.59 21.64 -2.06
C GLU A 352 33.06 23.06 -1.73
N ALA A 353 34.36 23.20 -1.49
CA ALA A 353 35.01 24.50 -1.26
C ALA A 353 34.90 25.41 -2.50
N ASN A 354 34.83 26.72 -2.27
CA ASN A 354 34.76 27.75 -3.32
C ASN A 354 33.56 27.64 -4.28
N GLN A 355 32.50 26.94 -3.87
CA GLN A 355 31.25 26.80 -4.63
C GLN A 355 30.12 27.63 -4.01
N SER A 356 29.11 27.92 -4.81
CA SER A 356 27.87 28.54 -4.36
C SER A 356 26.68 27.65 -4.69
N TYR A 357 25.79 27.50 -3.71
CA TYR A 357 24.61 26.68 -3.82
C TYR A 357 23.38 27.53 -3.56
N ARG A 358 22.38 27.41 -4.41
CA ARG A 358 21.10 28.11 -4.26
C ARG A 358 19.96 27.13 -4.28
N GLY A 359 19.04 27.30 -3.34
CA GLY A 359 17.84 26.48 -3.24
C GLY A 359 17.27 26.49 -1.84
N ARG A 360 16.31 25.63 -1.62
CA ARG A 360 15.58 25.53 -0.37
C ARG A 360 16.38 24.80 0.69
N LEU A 361 16.43 25.36 1.90
CA LEU A 361 17.17 24.79 3.04
C LEU A 361 16.26 24.00 3.97
N ALA A 362 16.80 22.92 4.54
CA ALA A 362 16.22 22.18 5.66
C ALA A 362 17.30 21.75 6.67
N ASP A 363 16.87 21.48 7.89
CA ASP A 363 17.69 20.81 8.88
C ASP A 363 17.86 19.34 8.49
N GLY A 364 19.09 18.88 8.32
CA GLY A 364 19.44 17.49 7.98
C GLY A 364 19.55 16.58 9.20
N GLY A 365 19.55 17.13 10.42
CA GLY A 365 19.94 16.39 11.63
C GLY A 365 21.46 16.15 11.69
N ASP A 366 21.95 15.66 12.82
CA ASP A 366 23.34 15.26 13.05
C ASP A 366 24.42 16.28 12.61
N GLY A 367 24.10 17.58 12.77
CA GLY A 367 25.03 18.65 12.37
C GLY A 367 25.09 18.91 10.88
N GLN A 368 24.10 18.49 10.11
CA GLN A 368 24.00 18.71 8.67
C GLN A 368 22.91 19.72 8.32
N VAL A 369 23.11 20.40 7.18
CA VAL A 369 22.12 21.26 6.55
C VAL A 369 21.92 20.73 5.13
N LEU A 370 20.68 20.46 4.75
CA LEU A 370 20.31 20.00 3.42
C LEU A 370 19.82 21.16 2.55
N GLN A 371 20.22 21.18 1.29
CA GLN A 371 19.82 22.20 0.33
C GLN A 371 19.47 21.57 -1.02
N THR A 372 18.31 21.88 -1.59
CA THR A 372 18.05 21.58 -2.99
C THR A 372 18.91 22.49 -3.86
N ARG A 373 19.41 22.01 -5.02
CA ARG A 373 20.23 22.86 -5.90
C ARG A 373 19.42 23.89 -6.67
N ASP A 374 18.25 23.51 -7.12
CA ASP A 374 17.21 24.37 -7.67
C ASP A 374 15.85 23.63 -7.70
N ASP A 375 14.76 24.33 -8.06
CA ASP A 375 13.42 23.75 -8.07
C ASP A 375 13.20 22.66 -9.12
N ARG A 376 14.09 22.51 -10.09
CA ARG A 376 13.99 21.55 -11.21
C ARG A 376 15.02 20.42 -11.11
N SER A 377 16.05 20.59 -10.30
CA SER A 377 17.10 19.61 -10.08
C SER A 377 16.66 18.51 -9.14
N SER A 378 17.00 17.26 -9.43
CA SER A 378 16.88 16.14 -8.49
C SER A 378 18.00 16.12 -7.45
N GLU A 379 18.85 17.14 -7.40
CA GLU A 379 20.05 17.17 -6.57
C GLU A 379 19.76 17.80 -5.20
N VAL A 380 20.26 17.14 -4.15
CA VAL A 380 20.30 17.66 -2.77
C VAL A 380 21.77 17.74 -2.34
N VAL A 381 22.18 18.91 -1.91
CA VAL A 381 23.53 19.18 -1.39
C VAL A 381 23.49 19.09 0.13
N VAL A 382 24.43 18.35 0.69
CA VAL A 382 24.64 18.18 2.13
C VAL A 382 25.76 19.11 2.55
N HIS A 383 25.48 20.00 3.50
CA HIS A 383 26.46 20.89 4.08
C HIS A 383 26.75 20.48 5.51
N ASP A 384 28.02 20.45 5.87
CA ASP A 384 28.44 20.35 7.28
C ASP A 384 28.11 21.68 7.99
N ARG A 385 27.29 21.62 9.02
CA ARG A 385 26.86 22.79 9.79
C ARG A 385 28.04 23.54 10.42
N GLN A 386 29.10 22.84 10.79
CA GLN A 386 30.31 23.41 11.40
C GLN A 386 31.10 24.27 10.41
N ARG A 387 30.95 24.03 9.12
CA ARG A 387 31.58 24.81 8.04
C ARG A 387 30.78 26.06 7.66
N ILE A 388 29.60 26.31 8.22
CA ILE A 388 28.79 27.48 7.94
C ILE A 388 28.96 28.51 9.07
N ALA A 389 29.51 29.68 8.75
CA ALA A 389 29.91 30.67 9.70
C ALA A 389 28.75 31.33 10.48
N ASN A 390 27.58 31.46 9.86
CA ASN A 390 26.42 32.11 10.47
C ASN A 390 25.29 31.14 10.80
N ASP A 391 24.35 31.60 11.63
CA ASP A 391 23.18 30.80 11.99
C ASP A 391 22.24 30.67 10.79
N VAL A 392 21.93 29.41 10.40
CA VAL A 392 21.06 29.05 9.29
C VAL A 392 19.65 28.67 9.71
N SER A 393 19.37 28.53 11.01
CA SER A 393 18.09 28.07 11.53
C SER A 393 16.90 28.89 11.02
N ARG A 394 17.09 30.19 10.88
CA ARG A 394 16.08 31.13 10.36
C ARG A 394 15.85 31.04 8.85
N LEU A 395 16.72 30.28 8.15
CA LEU A 395 16.65 30.06 6.69
C LEU A 395 16.00 28.72 6.37
N HIS A 396 15.79 27.84 7.34
CA HIS A 396 15.10 26.57 7.12
C HIS A 396 13.69 26.81 6.55
N GLY A 397 13.35 26.04 5.53
CA GLY A 397 12.11 26.22 4.79
C GLY A 397 12.07 27.41 3.84
N LYS A 398 13.19 28.13 3.64
CA LYS A 398 13.30 29.25 2.72
C LYS A 398 14.28 28.99 1.58
N GLU A 399 14.15 29.77 0.52
CA GLU A 399 15.15 29.85 -0.55
C GLU A 399 16.36 30.65 -0.05
N ALA A 400 17.52 30.04 -0.07
CA ALA A 400 18.75 30.63 0.42
C ALA A 400 19.93 30.39 -0.54
N GLU A 401 20.98 31.18 -0.39
CA GLU A 401 22.26 30.97 -1.03
C GLU A 401 23.31 30.68 0.04
N ILE A 402 24.06 29.57 -0.10
CA ILE A 402 25.25 29.28 0.70
C ILE A 402 26.45 29.41 -0.22
N ARG A 403 27.33 30.36 0.07
CA ARG A 403 28.56 30.62 -0.71
C ARG A 403 29.78 30.25 0.13
N TYR A 404 30.59 29.36 -0.39
CA TYR A 404 31.86 28.96 0.23
C TYR A 404 33.00 29.84 -0.27
N VAL A 405 33.79 30.34 0.69
CA VAL A 405 35.08 30.99 0.46
C VAL A 405 36.13 30.12 1.16
N GLY A 406 36.93 29.41 0.39
CA GLY A 406 37.64 28.24 0.91
C GLY A 406 36.65 27.20 1.43
N ASP A 407 36.84 26.76 2.66
CA ASP A 407 36.00 25.75 3.32
C ASP A 407 34.87 26.37 4.20
N ILE A 408 34.77 27.68 4.25
CA ILE A 408 33.80 28.36 5.11
C ILE A 408 32.64 28.86 4.26
N GLY A 409 31.44 28.38 4.57
CA GLY A 409 30.19 28.78 3.95
C GLY A 409 29.55 29.97 4.66
N ILE A 410 28.96 30.87 3.90
CA ILE A 410 28.14 31.98 4.40
C ILE A 410 26.74 31.82 3.78
N ALA A 411 25.71 31.69 4.64
CA ALA A 411 24.35 31.53 4.20
C ALA A 411 23.56 32.83 4.27
N GLN A 412 22.76 33.13 3.26
CA GLN A 412 21.87 34.28 3.21
C GLN A 412 20.56 33.95 2.49
N GLU A 413 19.49 34.66 2.81
CA GLU A 413 18.23 34.51 2.08
C GLU A 413 18.42 34.95 0.61
N SER A 414 17.87 34.18 -0.35
CA SER A 414 18.02 34.49 -1.75
C SER A 414 17.32 35.81 -2.12
N ALA A 415 18.02 36.71 -2.82
CA ALA A 415 17.49 38.03 -3.22
C ALA A 415 16.17 37.91 -4.01
N ARG A 416 16.00 36.84 -4.85
CA ARG A 416 14.74 36.56 -5.55
C ARG A 416 13.57 36.21 -4.62
N ALA A 417 13.85 35.69 -3.43
CA ALA A 417 12.81 35.39 -2.43
C ALA A 417 12.43 36.66 -1.63
N ALA A 418 13.42 37.51 -1.33
CA ALA A 418 13.20 38.76 -0.65
C ALA A 418 12.33 39.76 -1.46
N ASP A 419 12.56 39.86 -2.76
CA ASP A 419 11.74 40.70 -3.64
C ASP A 419 10.30 40.17 -3.78
N ARG A 420 10.09 38.87 -3.82
CA ARG A 420 8.75 38.25 -3.86
C ARG A 420 7.98 38.45 -2.55
N HIS A 421 8.64 38.44 -1.42
CA HIS A 421 8.01 38.76 -0.12
C HIS A 421 7.58 40.22 -0.07
N ARG A 422 8.39 41.15 -0.59
CA ARG A 422 8.02 42.57 -0.68
C ARG A 422 6.82 42.80 -1.60
N GLN A 423 6.77 42.16 -2.77
CA GLN A 423 5.63 42.25 -3.68
C GLN A 423 4.33 41.67 -3.06
N ARG A 424 4.40 40.56 -2.33
CA ARG A 424 3.23 39.98 -1.63
C ARG A 424 2.72 40.85 -0.49
N ALA A 425 3.60 41.54 0.21
CA ALA A 425 3.22 42.50 1.23
C ALA A 425 2.48 43.71 0.65
N ILE A 426 2.96 44.24 -0.48
CA ILE A 426 2.32 45.37 -1.21
C ILE A 426 0.91 44.96 -1.69
N VAL A 427 0.75 43.78 -2.28
CA VAL A 427 -0.56 43.30 -2.78
C VAL A 427 -1.56 43.02 -1.65
N ARG A 428 -1.09 42.64 -0.44
CA ARG A 428 -1.96 42.48 0.73
C ARG A 428 -2.43 43.81 1.32
N ASP A 429 -1.60 44.82 1.32
CA ASP A 429 -1.98 46.16 1.77
C ASP A 429 -2.95 46.83 0.78
N GLU A 430 -2.82 46.61 -0.51
CA GLU A 430 -3.76 47.14 -1.51
C GLU A 430 -5.17 46.50 -1.43
N HIS A 431 -5.25 45.17 -1.14
CA HIS A 431 -6.54 44.49 -0.96
C HIS A 431 -7.19 44.72 0.43
N GLY A 432 -6.39 45.09 1.44
CA GLY A 432 -6.90 45.46 2.76
C GLY A 432 -7.56 46.84 2.77
N ALA A 433 -7.15 47.73 1.88
CA ALA A 433 -7.69 49.11 1.79
C ALA A 433 -9.01 49.22 0.98
N GLU A 434 -9.42 48.19 0.23
CA GLU A 434 -10.69 48.20 -0.54
C GLU A 434 -11.89 47.67 0.25
N HIS A 435 -11.71 47.11 1.46
CA HIS A 435 -12.80 46.62 2.31
C HIS A 435 -13.19 47.55 3.45
N GLU A 436 -12.59 48.75 3.56
CA GLU A 436 -12.95 49.79 4.53
C GLU A 436 -13.49 51.09 3.88
N ARG A 437 -14.08 51.01 2.70
CA ARG A 437 -14.81 52.14 2.13
C ARG A 437 -16.24 51.77 1.72
#